data_2428714579e48b18876b39d1a7339423
#
_entry.id   2428714579e48b18876b39d1a7339423
#
_cell.length_a   1.000
_cell.length_b   1.000
_cell.length_c   1.000
_cell.angle_alpha   90.00
_cell.angle_beta   90.00
_cell.angle_gamma   90.00
#
_symmetry.space_group_name_H-M   'P 1'
#
loop_
_entity.id
_entity.type
_entity.pdbx_description
1 polymer ?
#
loop_
_entity_poly.entity_id
_entity_poly.type
_entity_poly.pdbx_seq_one_letter_code
_entity_poly.pdbx_strand_id
1 'polypeptide(L)'
;LATGLDSLQISYEKHWIGWPGICVDNEESKEEITSRLEGINFHPVFLSEIQIKNYYEGYSNSTIWPLCHYFFVYTLYRNSFWQSYQEVNQLFCDAICRVIRPGDKVWIQDYQLMLLPGMLRKVYPDLNIGYFHHIPFPSYELFRILPERAEILKGLLGADFIAFHTHDYMRHFISAVERVLRIDFKLDEAQLGNRVVRIDALPMGINYGLYHNASSRPEVRRAIDRTRKFFGNHKLILSVDRLDYSKGILHRLWGFAAFLECHPEYCGKVTLAMVIVPSRDHVDSYAELKTKIDEEIGSINGQYSTMDWTPVCYFYHGFSFEELVAMYYIADVALVTPLRDGMNLVAKE
;
A
#
# COMPACT_ATOMS: atom_id res chain seq x y z
N LEU A 1 -2.81 -6.11 -1.83
CA LEU A 1 -3.82 -6.35 -0.79
C LEU A 1 -4.95 -7.22 -1.32
N ALA A 2 -5.69 -6.81 -2.36
CA ALA A 2 -6.82 -7.56 -2.91
C ALA A 2 -6.45 -9.02 -3.23
N THR A 3 -5.38 -9.27 -3.98
CA THR A 3 -4.89 -10.62 -4.32
C THR A 3 -4.56 -11.46 -3.08
N GLY A 4 -3.96 -10.84 -2.05
CA GLY A 4 -3.66 -11.53 -0.79
C GLY A 4 -4.90 -11.89 0.00
N LEU A 5 -5.89 -11.00 0.07
CA LEU A 5 -7.16 -11.25 0.75
C LEU A 5 -8.06 -12.24 0.01
N ASP A 6 -8.02 -12.22 -1.33
CA ASP A 6 -8.78 -13.15 -2.17
C ASP A 6 -8.25 -14.59 -2.05
N SER A 7 -6.94 -14.76 -1.82
CA SER A 7 -6.31 -16.06 -1.60
C SER A 7 -6.65 -16.72 -0.26
N LEU A 8 -7.27 -15.98 0.67
CA LEU A 8 -7.69 -16.55 1.96
C LEU A 8 -8.83 -17.56 1.75
N GLN A 9 -8.54 -18.81 2.05
CA GLN A 9 -9.54 -19.88 2.08
C GLN A 9 -10.34 -19.78 3.39
N ILE A 10 -11.43 -19.01 3.37
CA ILE A 10 -12.38 -18.94 4.48
C ILE A 10 -13.70 -19.57 4.06
N SER A 11 -14.33 -20.27 5.01
CA SER A 11 -15.61 -20.97 4.83
C SER A 11 -16.83 -20.04 4.88
N TYR A 12 -16.61 -18.73 5.00
CA TYR A 12 -17.66 -17.71 5.08
C TYR A 12 -17.91 -17.04 3.74
N GLU A 13 -19.12 -16.58 3.52
CA GLU A 13 -19.44 -15.66 2.44
C GLU A 13 -18.72 -14.33 2.66
N LYS A 14 -18.06 -13.82 1.62
CA LYS A 14 -17.29 -12.57 1.68
C LYS A 14 -18.06 -11.48 0.96
N HIS A 15 -18.23 -10.35 1.59
CA HIS A 15 -18.71 -9.13 0.99
C HIS A 15 -17.59 -8.08 1.00
N TRP A 16 -17.37 -7.44 -0.12
CA TRP A 16 -16.36 -6.39 -0.27
C TRP A 16 -17.04 -5.04 -0.39
N ILE A 17 -16.75 -4.12 0.51
CA ILE A 17 -17.27 -2.75 0.47
C ILE A 17 -16.10 -1.82 0.13
N GLY A 18 -16.20 -1.07 -0.97
CA GLY A 18 -15.09 -0.25 -1.43
C GLY A 18 -15.45 0.80 -2.47
N TRP A 19 -14.56 1.77 -2.62
CA TRP A 19 -14.61 2.71 -3.74
C TRP A 19 -14.15 1.99 -5.02
N PRO A 20 -14.92 2.05 -6.12
CA PRO A 20 -14.59 1.36 -7.36
C PRO A 20 -13.44 2.01 -8.16
N GLY A 21 -12.81 3.07 -7.63
CA GLY A 21 -11.67 3.73 -8.26
C GLY A 21 -12.03 4.74 -9.34
N ILE A 22 -13.31 4.99 -9.55
CA ILE A 22 -13.84 5.94 -10.55
C ILE A 22 -14.81 6.93 -9.91
N CYS A 23 -14.92 8.12 -10.51
CA CYS A 23 -15.99 9.06 -10.22
C CYS A 23 -17.16 8.79 -11.16
N VAL A 24 -18.38 8.77 -10.64
CA VAL A 24 -19.61 8.56 -11.40
C VAL A 24 -20.64 9.58 -10.95
N ASP A 25 -21.03 10.48 -11.86
CA ASP A 25 -21.90 11.61 -11.52
C ASP A 25 -23.39 11.31 -11.73
N ASN A 26 -23.74 10.39 -12.64
CA ASN A 26 -25.14 10.10 -12.92
C ASN A 26 -25.63 8.84 -12.17
N GLU A 27 -26.87 8.88 -11.71
CA GLU A 27 -27.47 7.81 -10.90
C GLU A 27 -27.67 6.52 -11.71
N GLU A 28 -28.02 6.62 -13.01
CA GLU A 28 -28.21 5.44 -13.88
C GLU A 28 -26.92 4.60 -13.98
N SER A 29 -25.78 5.25 -14.19
CA SER A 29 -24.48 4.56 -14.20
C SER A 29 -24.10 3.99 -12.83
N LYS A 30 -24.44 4.68 -11.73
CA LYS A 30 -24.24 4.14 -10.38
C LYS A 30 -25.06 2.87 -10.15
N GLU A 31 -26.33 2.87 -10.56
CA GLU A 31 -27.22 1.71 -10.44
C GLU A 31 -26.71 0.53 -11.28
N GLU A 32 -26.29 0.78 -12.53
CA GLU A 32 -25.72 -0.25 -13.39
C GLU A 32 -24.45 -0.89 -12.78
N ILE A 33 -23.51 -0.06 -12.32
CA ILE A 33 -22.27 -0.52 -11.68
C ILE A 33 -22.59 -1.30 -10.40
N THR A 34 -23.50 -0.77 -9.57
CA THR A 34 -23.93 -1.43 -8.33
C THR A 34 -24.50 -2.81 -8.61
N SER A 35 -25.45 -2.90 -9.55
CA SER A 35 -26.08 -4.18 -9.92
C SER A 35 -25.07 -5.22 -10.40
N ARG A 36 -24.07 -4.82 -11.20
CA ARG A 36 -23.01 -5.72 -11.68
C ARG A 36 -22.08 -6.19 -10.55
N LEU A 37 -21.72 -5.28 -9.65
CA LEU A 37 -20.78 -5.57 -8.55
C LEU A 37 -21.45 -6.38 -7.44
N GLU A 38 -22.69 -6.09 -7.08
CA GLU A 38 -23.43 -6.85 -6.07
C GLU A 38 -23.64 -8.31 -6.48
N GLY A 39 -23.72 -8.59 -7.79
CA GLY A 39 -23.77 -9.96 -8.32
C GLY A 39 -22.54 -10.81 -7.95
N ILE A 40 -21.45 -10.18 -7.52
CA ILE A 40 -20.21 -10.83 -7.05
C ILE A 40 -19.84 -10.41 -5.61
N ASN A 41 -20.82 -9.99 -4.81
CA ASN A 41 -20.68 -9.55 -3.42
C ASN A 41 -19.76 -8.33 -3.21
N PHE A 42 -19.65 -7.44 -4.20
CA PHE A 42 -18.97 -6.16 -4.09
C PHE A 42 -19.99 -5.02 -3.97
N HIS A 43 -19.87 -4.22 -2.93
CA HIS A 43 -20.76 -3.09 -2.63
C HIS A 43 -20.01 -1.77 -2.83
N PRO A 44 -20.28 -1.02 -3.89
CA PRO A 44 -19.54 0.19 -4.20
C PRO A 44 -19.90 1.34 -3.27
N VAL A 45 -18.89 2.09 -2.86
CA VAL A 45 -19.01 3.41 -2.22
C VAL A 45 -18.55 4.45 -3.23
N PHE A 46 -19.48 5.17 -3.84
CA PHE A 46 -19.14 6.19 -4.82
C PHE A 46 -18.68 7.47 -4.12
N LEU A 47 -17.62 8.05 -4.65
CA LEU A 47 -17.05 9.31 -4.17
C LEU A 47 -17.17 10.38 -5.26
N SER A 48 -17.49 11.60 -4.85
CA SER A 48 -17.43 12.77 -5.73
C SER A 48 -15.98 13.19 -6.00
N GLU A 49 -15.76 13.98 -7.06
CA GLU A 49 -14.42 14.53 -7.36
C GLU A 49 -13.82 15.28 -6.18
N ILE A 50 -14.62 16.07 -5.45
CA ILE A 50 -14.18 16.82 -4.27
C ILE A 50 -13.76 15.85 -3.16
N GLN A 51 -14.49 14.76 -2.94
CA GLN A 51 -14.12 13.74 -1.96
C GLN A 51 -12.86 12.99 -2.37
N ILE A 52 -12.70 12.62 -3.64
CA ILE A 52 -11.47 12.02 -4.14
C ILE A 52 -10.29 12.95 -3.88
N LYS A 53 -10.39 14.23 -4.28
CA LYS A 53 -9.35 15.23 -4.10
C LYS A 53 -9.01 15.50 -2.62
N ASN A 54 -10.00 15.64 -1.75
CA ASN A 54 -9.76 16.03 -0.36
C ASN A 54 -9.50 14.83 0.56
N TYR A 55 -10.23 13.72 0.38
CA TYR A 55 -10.06 12.53 1.21
C TYR A 55 -8.91 11.64 0.75
N TYR A 56 -8.94 11.21 -0.53
CA TYR A 56 -7.97 10.24 -1.03
C TYR A 56 -6.61 10.90 -1.32
N GLU A 57 -6.58 11.92 -2.18
CA GLU A 57 -5.35 12.62 -2.52
C GLU A 57 -4.88 13.52 -1.37
N GLY A 58 -5.82 14.22 -0.71
CA GLY A 58 -5.57 15.15 0.37
C GLY A 58 -5.21 14.45 1.69
N TYR A 59 -6.21 14.16 2.53
CA TYR A 59 -5.94 13.66 3.88
C TYR A 59 -5.17 12.34 3.90
N SER A 60 -5.58 11.37 3.08
CA SER A 60 -4.94 10.06 3.05
C SER A 60 -3.51 10.14 2.49
N ASN A 61 -3.33 10.70 1.29
CA ASN A 61 -2.06 10.60 0.57
C ASN A 61 -1.13 11.81 0.73
N SER A 62 -1.66 12.99 1.07
CA SER A 62 -0.83 14.18 1.31
C SER A 62 -0.67 14.55 2.78
N THR A 63 -1.49 13.97 3.71
CA THR A 63 -1.33 14.20 5.15
C THR A 63 -0.84 12.94 5.87
N ILE A 64 -1.61 11.85 5.86
CA ILE A 64 -1.29 10.63 6.62
C ILE A 64 -0.12 9.86 6.03
N TRP A 65 -0.11 9.63 4.72
CA TRP A 65 0.95 8.84 4.07
C TRP A 65 2.35 9.39 4.35
N PRO A 66 2.68 10.66 4.05
CA PRO A 66 4.03 11.17 4.28
C PRO A 66 4.39 11.20 5.77
N LEU A 67 3.46 11.53 6.66
CA LEU A 67 3.69 11.52 8.09
C LEU A 67 4.06 10.12 8.59
N CYS A 68 3.28 9.11 8.21
CA CYS A 68 3.51 7.72 8.62
C CYS A 68 4.83 7.16 8.06
N HIS A 69 5.25 7.60 6.88
CA HIS A 69 6.52 7.20 6.28
C HIS A 69 7.72 8.08 6.69
N TYR A 70 7.54 9.02 7.63
CA TYR A 70 8.60 9.91 8.14
C TYR A 70 9.10 10.94 7.12
N PHE A 71 8.30 11.23 6.10
CA PHE A 71 8.54 12.31 5.14
C PHE A 71 7.68 13.53 5.48
N PHE A 72 7.70 13.94 6.73
CA PHE A 72 6.84 15.00 7.26
C PHE A 72 6.99 16.33 6.51
N VAL A 73 8.10 16.57 5.82
CA VAL A 73 8.31 17.75 4.95
C VAL A 73 7.34 17.83 3.78
N TYR A 74 6.75 16.70 3.38
CA TYR A 74 5.73 16.64 2.33
C TYR A 74 4.30 16.64 2.90
N THR A 75 4.15 16.70 4.22
CA THR A 75 2.83 16.67 4.86
C THR A 75 2.08 17.97 4.62
N LEU A 76 0.96 17.88 3.91
CA LEU A 76 0.03 18.98 3.70
C LEU A 76 -1.19 18.78 4.60
N TYR A 77 -1.53 19.82 5.34
CA TYR A 77 -2.71 19.82 6.19
C TYR A 77 -3.70 20.90 5.75
N ARG A 78 -4.96 20.53 5.59
CA ARG A 78 -6.09 21.45 5.34
C ARG A 78 -7.33 20.94 6.09
N ASN A 79 -8.07 21.84 6.67
CA ASN A 79 -9.31 21.48 7.39
C ASN A 79 -10.33 20.79 6.45
N SER A 80 -10.43 21.21 5.18
CA SER A 80 -11.27 20.56 4.18
C SER A 80 -10.89 19.10 3.91
N PHE A 81 -9.61 18.74 4.04
CA PHE A 81 -9.14 17.36 3.92
C PHE A 81 -9.70 16.49 5.05
N TRP A 82 -9.62 17.00 6.27
CA TRP A 82 -10.16 16.30 7.43
C TRP A 82 -11.68 16.16 7.37
N GLN A 83 -12.40 17.19 6.99
CA GLN A 83 -13.86 17.15 6.82
C GLN A 83 -14.27 16.06 5.81
N SER A 84 -13.65 16.06 4.62
CA SER A 84 -13.92 15.00 3.64
C SER A 84 -13.51 13.60 4.11
N TYR A 85 -12.46 13.49 4.93
CA TYR A 85 -12.06 12.22 5.55
C TYR A 85 -13.15 11.68 6.50
N GLN A 86 -13.76 12.55 7.30
CA GLN A 86 -14.89 12.19 8.17
C GLN A 86 -16.12 11.79 7.34
N GLU A 87 -16.48 12.59 6.33
CA GLU A 87 -17.62 12.33 5.45
C GLU A 87 -17.50 10.98 4.73
N VAL A 88 -16.34 10.69 4.15
CA VAL A 88 -16.15 9.44 3.43
C VAL A 88 -16.13 8.23 4.38
N ASN A 89 -15.51 8.33 5.56
CA ASN A 89 -15.63 7.28 6.57
C ASN A 89 -17.09 7.03 6.98
N GLN A 90 -17.93 8.09 7.02
CA GLN A 90 -19.37 7.95 7.26
C GLN A 90 -20.08 7.25 6.10
N LEU A 91 -19.74 7.57 4.84
CA LEU A 91 -20.31 6.86 3.67
C LEU A 91 -20.01 5.36 3.70
N PHE A 92 -18.78 4.98 4.11
CA PHE A 92 -18.44 3.57 4.31
C PHE A 92 -19.22 2.93 5.47
N CYS A 93 -19.40 3.65 6.58
CA CYS A 93 -20.23 3.19 7.68
C CYS A 93 -21.66 2.91 7.22
N ASP A 94 -22.26 3.85 6.50
CA ASP A 94 -23.63 3.75 5.99
C ASP A 94 -23.76 2.59 4.98
N ALA A 95 -22.76 2.38 4.13
CA ALA A 95 -22.74 1.27 3.19
C ALA A 95 -22.68 -0.09 3.92
N ILE A 96 -21.84 -0.22 4.93
CA ILE A 96 -21.75 -1.43 5.76
C ILE A 96 -23.09 -1.67 6.48
N CYS A 97 -23.70 -0.64 7.05
CA CYS A 97 -24.99 -0.75 7.75
C CYS A 97 -26.12 -1.28 6.87
N ARG A 98 -26.04 -1.12 5.53
CA ARG A 98 -27.05 -1.67 4.59
C ARG A 98 -26.86 -3.16 4.32
N VAL A 99 -25.66 -3.68 4.49
CA VAL A 99 -25.28 -5.06 4.11
C VAL A 99 -25.20 -6.00 5.30
N ILE A 100 -24.75 -5.47 6.45
CA ILE A 100 -24.42 -6.25 7.65
C ILE A 100 -25.63 -6.99 8.23
N ARG A 101 -25.39 -8.22 8.68
CA ARG A 101 -26.39 -9.10 9.34
C ARG A 101 -25.90 -9.51 10.74
N PRO A 102 -26.81 -9.94 11.63
CA PRO A 102 -26.42 -10.47 12.93
C PRO A 102 -25.45 -11.64 12.80
N GLY A 103 -24.34 -11.56 13.54
CA GLY A 103 -23.29 -12.60 13.53
C GLY A 103 -22.15 -12.34 12.54
N ASP A 104 -22.27 -11.34 11.66
CA ASP A 104 -21.21 -10.96 10.74
C ASP A 104 -19.99 -10.39 11.48
N LYS A 105 -18.85 -10.46 10.80
CA LYS A 105 -17.59 -9.86 11.23
C LYS A 105 -17.16 -8.83 10.19
N VAL A 106 -16.72 -7.67 10.64
CA VAL A 106 -16.20 -6.63 9.76
C VAL A 106 -14.68 -6.55 9.89
N TRP A 107 -13.98 -6.61 8.77
CA TRP A 107 -12.53 -6.47 8.73
C TRP A 107 -12.15 -5.23 7.91
N ILE A 108 -11.78 -4.17 8.60
CA ILE A 108 -11.45 -2.86 8.02
C ILE A 108 -9.98 -2.81 7.64
N GLN A 109 -9.70 -2.27 6.47
CA GLN A 109 -8.35 -2.22 5.90
C GLN A 109 -7.85 -0.79 5.78
N ASP A 110 -6.68 -0.55 6.39
CA ASP A 110 -5.73 0.51 6.15
C ASP A 110 -6.14 1.95 6.57
N TYR A 111 -5.20 2.86 6.43
CA TYR A 111 -5.21 4.23 6.95
C TYR A 111 -6.28 5.16 6.37
N GLN A 112 -6.94 4.77 5.30
CA GLN A 112 -8.06 5.53 4.74
C GLN A 112 -9.32 5.46 5.62
N LEU A 113 -9.44 4.46 6.47
CA LEU A 113 -10.67 4.14 7.21
C LEU A 113 -10.48 4.09 8.73
N MET A 114 -9.58 4.93 9.28
CA MET A 114 -9.25 4.88 10.71
C MET A 114 -10.38 5.34 11.65
N LEU A 115 -11.39 6.06 11.14
CA LEU A 115 -12.54 6.46 11.95
C LEU A 115 -13.67 5.42 11.92
N LEU A 116 -13.69 4.60 10.89
CA LEU A 116 -14.77 3.65 10.61
C LEU A 116 -15.03 2.65 11.75
N PRO A 117 -14.03 2.06 12.42
CA PRO A 117 -14.30 1.15 13.55
C PRO A 117 -15.10 1.81 14.65
N GLY A 118 -14.76 3.07 15.01
CA GLY A 118 -15.46 3.84 16.03
C GLY A 118 -16.87 4.25 15.60
N MET A 119 -17.10 4.53 14.33
CA MET A 119 -18.43 4.83 13.79
C MET A 119 -19.33 3.59 13.84
N LEU A 120 -18.86 2.45 13.38
CA LEU A 120 -19.60 1.19 13.43
C LEU A 120 -19.90 0.74 14.87
N ARG A 121 -18.95 0.90 15.79
CA ARG A 121 -19.14 0.57 17.20
C ARG A 121 -20.27 1.35 17.87
N LYS A 122 -20.48 2.61 17.46
CA LYS A 122 -21.60 3.42 17.97
C LYS A 122 -22.96 2.89 17.51
N VAL A 123 -23.02 2.35 16.29
CA VAL A 123 -24.27 1.81 15.71
C VAL A 123 -24.51 0.38 16.18
N TYR A 124 -23.46 -0.43 16.21
CA TYR A 124 -23.49 -1.84 16.58
C TYR A 124 -22.54 -2.14 17.75
N PRO A 125 -22.98 -1.98 19.00
CA PRO A 125 -22.10 -2.14 20.18
C PRO A 125 -21.42 -3.51 20.30
N ASP A 126 -22.06 -4.58 19.80
CA ASP A 126 -21.60 -5.97 19.92
C ASP A 126 -20.97 -6.53 18.63
N LEU A 127 -20.79 -5.69 17.61
CA LEU A 127 -20.21 -6.12 16.33
C LEU A 127 -18.73 -6.52 16.50
N ASN A 128 -18.35 -7.65 15.93
CA ASN A 128 -16.95 -8.06 15.85
C ASN A 128 -16.22 -7.27 14.76
N ILE A 129 -15.31 -6.39 15.15
CA ILE A 129 -14.58 -5.49 14.26
C ILE A 129 -13.07 -5.75 14.36
N GLY A 130 -12.45 -6.17 13.25
CA GLY A 130 -11.01 -6.18 13.07
C GLY A 130 -10.56 -4.98 12.25
N TYR A 131 -9.38 -4.44 12.56
CA TYR A 131 -8.73 -3.40 11.77
C TYR A 131 -7.29 -3.80 11.48
N PHE A 132 -6.84 -3.60 10.23
CA PHE A 132 -5.46 -3.84 9.84
C PHE A 132 -4.82 -2.57 9.28
N HIS A 133 -3.68 -2.17 9.83
CA HIS A 133 -2.90 -1.02 9.39
C HIS A 133 -1.73 -1.46 8.54
N HIS A 134 -1.77 -1.16 7.22
CA HIS A 134 -0.79 -1.67 6.26
C HIS A 134 0.46 -0.81 6.08
N ILE A 135 0.41 0.44 6.50
CA ILE A 135 1.55 1.36 6.42
C ILE A 135 2.28 1.46 7.76
N PRO A 136 3.48 2.03 7.83
CA PRO A 136 4.13 2.32 9.11
C PRO A 136 3.22 3.12 10.01
N PHE A 137 3.09 2.74 11.29
CA PHE A 137 2.54 3.65 12.28
C PHE A 137 3.69 4.48 12.87
N PRO A 138 3.62 5.83 12.85
CA PRO A 138 4.74 6.66 13.24
C PRO A 138 4.92 6.68 14.75
N SER A 139 6.13 6.99 15.21
CA SER A 139 6.39 7.23 16.62
C SER A 139 5.47 8.36 17.14
N TYR A 140 5.21 8.35 18.45
CA TYR A 140 4.40 9.39 19.08
C TYR A 140 4.89 10.81 18.77
N GLU A 141 6.19 11.03 18.68
CA GLU A 141 6.75 12.36 18.41
C GLU A 141 6.34 12.92 17.05
N LEU A 142 6.15 12.07 16.05
CA LEU A 142 5.61 12.48 14.76
C LEU A 142 4.07 12.47 14.77
N PHE A 143 3.46 11.44 15.35
CA PHE A 143 2.00 11.33 15.35
C PHE A 143 1.32 12.50 16.08
N ARG A 144 1.95 13.05 17.12
CA ARG A 144 1.44 14.20 17.87
C ARG A 144 1.27 15.49 17.03
N ILE A 145 1.86 15.56 15.85
CA ILE A 145 1.73 16.71 14.95
C ILE A 145 0.30 16.80 14.39
N LEU A 146 -0.39 15.65 14.23
CA LEU A 146 -1.77 15.65 13.74
C LEU A 146 -2.71 16.33 14.76
N PRO A 147 -3.46 17.35 14.35
CA PRO A 147 -4.48 17.97 15.21
C PRO A 147 -5.50 16.94 15.70
N GLU A 148 -5.99 16.08 14.83
CA GLU A 148 -7.07 15.09 15.07
C GLU A 148 -6.55 13.74 15.60
N ARG A 149 -5.35 13.70 16.13
CA ARG A 149 -4.74 12.46 16.67
C ARG A 149 -5.62 11.73 17.69
N ALA A 150 -6.36 12.48 18.51
CA ALA A 150 -7.23 11.89 19.52
C ALA A 150 -8.47 11.23 18.87
N GLU A 151 -9.05 11.87 17.87
CA GLU A 151 -10.20 11.37 17.11
C GLU A 151 -9.82 10.11 16.33
N ILE A 152 -8.67 10.10 15.69
CA ILE A 152 -8.14 8.94 14.95
C ILE A 152 -7.93 7.76 15.90
N LEU A 153 -7.26 7.96 17.04
CA LEU A 153 -7.04 6.89 18.01
C LEU A 153 -8.35 6.35 18.59
N LYS A 154 -9.30 7.24 18.93
CA LYS A 154 -10.64 6.83 19.38
C LYS A 154 -11.39 6.05 18.30
N GLY A 155 -11.25 6.45 17.05
CA GLY A 155 -11.80 5.74 15.89
C GLY A 155 -11.26 4.31 15.82
N LEU A 156 -9.95 4.15 15.82
CA LEU A 156 -9.27 2.85 15.78
C LEU A 156 -9.65 1.95 16.95
N LEU A 157 -9.72 2.49 18.15
CA LEU A 157 -10.12 1.75 19.36
C LEU A 157 -11.59 1.29 19.34
N GLY A 158 -12.38 1.63 18.34
CA GLY A 158 -13.68 1.03 18.07
C GLY A 158 -13.59 -0.45 17.64
N ALA A 159 -12.44 -0.88 17.12
CA ALA A 159 -12.19 -2.28 16.80
C ALA A 159 -11.96 -3.13 18.06
N ASP A 160 -12.20 -4.43 17.96
CA ASP A 160 -11.87 -5.42 19.00
C ASP A 160 -10.45 -5.95 18.80
N PHE A 161 -9.99 -5.97 17.57
CA PHE A 161 -8.67 -6.42 17.20
C PHE A 161 -8.02 -5.44 16.21
N ILE A 162 -6.81 -4.97 16.52
CA ILE A 162 -6.02 -4.07 15.68
C ILE A 162 -4.69 -4.73 15.36
N ALA A 163 -4.37 -4.87 14.07
CA ALA A 163 -3.15 -5.50 13.64
C ALA A 163 -2.23 -4.56 12.85
N PHE A 164 -0.94 -4.77 13.02
CA PHE A 164 0.15 -4.09 12.31
C PHE A 164 1.08 -5.12 11.67
N HIS A 165 1.94 -4.69 10.75
CA HIS A 165 2.92 -5.59 10.14
C HIS A 165 4.10 -5.94 11.06
N THR A 166 4.48 -5.03 11.95
CA THR A 166 5.65 -5.19 12.82
C THR A 166 5.34 -4.82 14.27
N HIS A 167 6.12 -5.39 15.19
CA HIS A 167 6.06 -5.04 16.60
C HIS A 167 6.36 -3.56 16.86
N ASP A 168 7.26 -2.94 16.09
CA ASP A 168 7.59 -1.53 16.25
C ASP A 168 6.38 -0.64 15.97
N TYR A 169 5.63 -0.91 14.91
CA TYR A 169 4.43 -0.14 14.57
C TYR A 169 3.32 -0.35 15.62
N MET A 170 3.15 -1.57 16.10
CA MET A 170 2.27 -1.88 17.21
C MET A 170 2.64 -1.07 18.47
N ARG A 171 3.91 -1.07 18.85
CA ARG A 171 4.40 -0.33 20.02
C ARG A 171 4.27 1.17 19.87
N HIS A 172 4.49 1.72 18.67
CA HIS A 172 4.26 3.12 18.38
C HIS A 172 2.79 3.51 18.57
N PHE A 173 1.87 2.66 18.11
CA PHE A 173 0.43 2.87 18.31
C PHE A 173 0.05 2.83 19.79
N ILE A 174 0.47 1.80 20.53
CA ILE A 174 0.24 1.68 21.97
C ILE A 174 0.74 2.94 22.70
N SER A 175 1.99 3.35 22.45
CA SER A 175 2.57 4.55 23.05
C SER A 175 1.79 5.82 22.70
N ALA A 176 1.24 5.93 21.48
CA ALA A 176 0.40 7.05 21.10
C ALA A 176 -0.93 7.06 21.88
N VAL A 177 -1.59 5.91 22.03
CA VAL A 177 -2.83 5.77 22.78
C VAL A 177 -2.61 6.12 24.25
N GLU A 178 -1.58 5.55 24.89
CA GLU A 178 -1.25 5.82 26.30
C GLU A 178 -1.02 7.31 26.57
N ARG A 179 -0.27 7.98 25.68
CA ARG A 179 0.10 9.39 25.84
C ARG A 179 -1.05 10.36 25.53
N VAL A 180 -1.84 10.07 24.49
CA VAL A 180 -2.90 10.96 24.01
C VAL A 180 -4.21 10.75 24.77
N LEU A 181 -4.61 9.47 24.95
CA LEU A 181 -5.91 9.12 25.52
C LEU A 181 -5.85 8.72 26.99
N ARG A 182 -4.64 8.53 27.56
CA ARG A 182 -4.43 8.06 28.93
C ARG A 182 -5.09 6.70 29.21
N ILE A 183 -5.03 5.81 28.23
CA ILE A 183 -5.51 4.44 28.32
C ILE A 183 -4.29 3.54 28.46
N ASP A 184 -4.21 2.79 29.57
CA ASP A 184 -3.11 1.88 29.84
C ASP A 184 -3.33 0.52 29.18
N PHE A 185 -2.26 -0.07 28.71
CA PHE A 185 -2.23 -1.43 28.17
C PHE A 185 -1.58 -2.38 29.16
N LYS A 186 -2.16 -3.59 29.29
CA LYS A 186 -1.53 -4.71 29.95
C LYS A 186 -1.14 -5.72 28.87
N LEU A 187 0.15 -5.89 28.68
CA LEU A 187 0.68 -6.58 27.49
C LEU A 187 0.17 -5.86 26.23
N ASP A 188 -0.62 -6.54 25.42
CA ASP A 188 -1.12 -6.03 24.14
C ASP A 188 -2.66 -5.79 24.19
N GLU A 189 -3.24 -5.66 25.39
CA GLU A 189 -4.68 -5.51 25.61
C GLU A 189 -5.00 -4.26 26.42
N ALA A 190 -6.05 -3.56 26.01
CA ALA A 190 -6.62 -2.44 26.74
C ALA A 190 -8.08 -2.72 27.12
N GLN A 191 -8.44 -2.45 28.37
CA GLN A 191 -9.83 -2.54 28.86
C GLN A 191 -10.57 -1.24 28.58
N LEU A 192 -11.60 -1.27 27.75
CA LEU A 192 -12.45 -0.11 27.43
C LEU A 192 -13.90 -0.37 27.89
N GLY A 193 -14.19 0.01 29.11
CA GLY A 193 -15.48 -0.34 29.73
C GLY A 193 -15.64 -1.86 29.84
N ASN A 194 -16.67 -2.41 29.21
CA ASN A 194 -16.94 -3.85 29.20
C ASN A 194 -16.25 -4.60 28.05
N ARG A 195 -15.46 -3.92 27.20
CA ARG A 195 -14.82 -4.49 26.02
C ARG A 195 -13.30 -4.49 26.17
N VAL A 196 -12.67 -5.53 25.66
CA VAL A 196 -11.21 -5.62 25.52
C VAL A 196 -10.85 -5.32 24.09
N VAL A 197 -9.86 -4.45 23.87
CA VAL A 197 -9.22 -4.24 22.56
C VAL A 197 -7.86 -4.91 22.60
N ARG A 198 -7.65 -5.85 21.68
CA ARG A 198 -6.37 -6.53 21.50
C ARG A 198 -5.62 -5.95 20.32
N ILE A 199 -4.29 -5.80 20.50
CA ILE A 199 -3.40 -5.29 19.45
C ILE A 199 -2.31 -6.33 19.21
N ASP A 200 -1.96 -6.57 17.92
CA ASP A 200 -0.93 -7.58 17.61
C ASP A 200 -0.12 -7.20 16.36
N ALA A 201 1.03 -7.82 16.19
CA ALA A 201 1.85 -7.72 15.00
C ALA A 201 1.67 -8.98 14.14
N LEU A 202 0.95 -8.84 13.05
CA LEU A 202 0.64 -9.91 12.10
C LEU A 202 1.19 -9.56 10.70
N PRO A 203 2.41 -9.97 10.35
CA PRO A 203 2.98 -9.66 9.05
C PRO A 203 2.19 -10.33 7.92
N MET A 204 1.72 -9.55 6.96
CA MET A 204 1.02 -10.07 5.79
C MET A 204 1.97 -10.94 4.95
N GLY A 205 1.47 -12.07 4.46
CA GLY A 205 2.16 -12.96 3.54
C GLY A 205 1.75 -12.74 2.08
N ILE A 206 2.23 -13.64 1.23
CA ILE A 206 1.86 -13.76 -0.18
C ILE A 206 1.25 -15.13 -0.44
N ASN A 207 0.62 -15.30 -1.59
CA ASN A 207 0.25 -16.65 -2.07
C ASN A 207 1.50 -17.36 -2.61
N TYR A 208 2.29 -17.95 -1.71
CA TYR A 208 3.53 -18.63 -2.05
C TYR A 208 3.34 -19.69 -3.15
N GLY A 209 2.27 -20.49 -3.09
CA GLY A 209 2.01 -21.53 -4.09
C GLY A 209 1.78 -20.99 -5.50
N LEU A 210 1.20 -19.78 -5.61
CA LEU A 210 0.99 -19.11 -6.89
C LEU A 210 2.32 -18.77 -7.56
N TYR A 211 3.27 -18.20 -6.83
CA TYR A 211 4.60 -17.82 -7.35
C TYR A 211 5.51 -19.04 -7.52
N HIS A 212 5.61 -19.91 -6.52
CA HIS A 212 6.49 -21.08 -6.53
C HIS A 212 6.19 -22.01 -7.70
N ASN A 213 4.91 -22.27 -8.00
CA ASN A 213 4.49 -23.17 -9.08
C ASN A 213 4.36 -22.47 -10.44
N ALA A 214 4.55 -21.15 -10.50
CA ALA A 214 4.28 -20.38 -11.72
C ALA A 214 5.17 -20.81 -12.90
N SER A 215 6.45 -21.13 -12.68
CA SER A 215 7.39 -21.57 -13.73
C SER A 215 6.99 -22.86 -14.42
N SER A 216 6.07 -23.67 -13.87
CA SER A 216 5.52 -24.86 -14.51
C SER A 216 4.50 -24.54 -15.61
N ARG A 217 3.92 -23.32 -15.61
CA ARG A 217 2.88 -22.89 -16.55
C ARG A 217 3.49 -22.57 -17.93
N PRO A 218 2.89 -23.04 -19.05
CA PRO A 218 3.42 -22.80 -20.39
C PRO A 218 3.57 -21.31 -20.75
N GLU A 219 2.64 -20.46 -20.28
CA GLU A 219 2.65 -19.02 -20.51
C GLU A 219 3.88 -18.37 -19.85
N VAL A 220 4.16 -18.74 -18.60
CA VAL A 220 5.31 -18.25 -17.83
C VAL A 220 6.63 -18.73 -18.47
N ARG A 221 6.72 -19.97 -18.92
CA ARG A 221 7.92 -20.48 -19.63
C ARG A 221 8.21 -19.66 -20.88
N ARG A 222 7.18 -19.38 -21.69
CA ARG A 222 7.33 -18.53 -22.88
C ARG A 222 7.79 -17.11 -22.53
N ALA A 223 7.27 -16.57 -21.42
CA ALA A 223 7.72 -15.27 -20.91
C ALA A 223 9.19 -15.32 -20.45
N ILE A 224 9.61 -16.36 -19.72
CA ILE A 224 11.00 -16.59 -19.29
C ILE A 224 11.94 -16.59 -20.52
N ASP A 225 11.61 -17.35 -21.57
CA ASP A 225 12.46 -17.45 -22.77
C ASP A 225 12.57 -16.10 -23.49
N ARG A 226 11.47 -15.34 -23.59
CA ARG A 226 11.49 -13.96 -24.16
C ARG A 226 12.35 -13.02 -23.35
N THR A 227 12.19 -13.06 -22.02
CA THR A 227 12.90 -12.16 -21.10
C THR A 227 14.39 -12.47 -21.07
N ARG A 228 14.79 -13.76 -21.10
CA ARG A 228 16.21 -14.17 -21.25
C ARG A 228 16.80 -13.68 -22.57
N LYS A 229 16.06 -13.78 -23.65
CA LYS A 229 16.52 -13.27 -24.94
C LYS A 229 16.71 -11.76 -24.95
N PHE A 230 15.84 -11.02 -24.23
CA PHE A 230 15.93 -9.56 -24.12
C PHE A 230 17.16 -9.11 -23.34
N PHE A 231 17.41 -9.69 -22.16
CA PHE A 231 18.54 -9.29 -21.30
C PHE A 231 19.87 -9.98 -21.67
N GLY A 232 19.84 -11.00 -22.53
CA GLY A 232 21.05 -11.73 -22.95
C GLY A 232 21.73 -12.46 -21.79
N ASN A 233 23.07 -12.39 -21.76
CA ASN A 233 23.90 -13.09 -20.78
C ASN A 233 24.36 -12.19 -19.61
N HIS A 234 23.82 -10.96 -19.52
CA HIS A 234 24.18 -10.05 -18.42
C HIS A 234 23.59 -10.54 -17.10
N LYS A 235 24.30 -10.28 -16.01
CA LYS A 235 23.75 -10.42 -14.67
C LYS A 235 22.62 -9.42 -14.49
N LEU A 236 21.48 -9.88 -13.99
CA LEU A 236 20.28 -9.08 -13.85
C LEU A 236 20.01 -8.74 -12.39
N ILE A 237 20.06 -7.46 -12.07
CA ILE A 237 19.55 -6.92 -10.82
C ILE A 237 18.13 -6.42 -11.09
N LEU A 238 17.15 -6.95 -10.40
CA LEU A 238 15.75 -6.60 -10.60
C LEU A 238 15.22 -5.73 -9.45
N SER A 239 14.50 -4.68 -9.79
CA SER A 239 13.83 -3.78 -8.88
C SER A 239 12.40 -3.56 -9.34
N VAL A 240 11.43 -3.83 -8.46
CA VAL A 240 9.99 -3.69 -8.76
C VAL A 240 9.33 -2.85 -7.68
N ASP A 241 8.81 -1.68 -8.04
CA ASP A 241 8.13 -0.79 -7.11
C ASP A 241 7.00 0.00 -7.79
N ARG A 242 6.11 0.58 -7.01
CA ARG A 242 5.29 1.70 -7.47
C ARG A 242 6.12 2.97 -7.42
N LEU A 243 5.78 3.95 -8.26
CA LEU A 243 6.35 5.29 -8.12
C LEU A 243 5.98 5.85 -6.75
N ASP A 244 6.95 5.95 -5.85
CA ASP A 244 6.77 6.50 -4.50
C ASP A 244 8.14 6.89 -3.92
N TYR A 245 8.23 8.06 -3.30
CA TYR A 245 9.47 8.54 -2.68
C TYR A 245 9.93 7.65 -1.52
N SER A 246 9.01 6.95 -0.86
CA SER A 246 9.34 6.02 0.23
C SER A 246 10.11 4.79 -0.24
N LYS A 247 10.06 4.47 -1.53
CA LYS A 247 10.69 3.27 -2.12
C LYS A 247 12.18 3.42 -2.39
N GLY A 248 12.75 4.62 -2.20
CA GLY A 248 14.19 4.84 -2.34
C GLY A 248 14.74 4.68 -3.75
N ILE A 249 13.91 4.93 -4.78
CA ILE A 249 14.24 4.70 -6.19
C ILE A 249 15.48 5.50 -6.60
N LEU A 250 15.55 6.80 -6.28
CA LEU A 250 16.74 7.62 -6.58
C LEU A 250 17.99 7.13 -5.85
N HIS A 251 17.86 6.74 -4.59
CA HIS A 251 19.00 6.21 -3.81
C HIS A 251 19.54 4.91 -4.43
N ARG A 252 18.66 4.10 -4.99
CA ARG A 252 19.02 2.87 -5.71
C ARG A 252 19.78 3.17 -6.99
N LEU A 253 19.36 4.18 -7.76
CA LEU A 253 20.05 4.64 -8.96
C LEU A 253 21.44 5.18 -8.61
N TRP A 254 21.56 6.05 -7.61
CA TRP A 254 22.84 6.55 -7.14
C TRP A 254 23.76 5.44 -6.64
N GLY A 255 23.21 4.48 -5.88
CA GLY A 255 23.97 3.31 -5.44
C GLY A 255 24.48 2.45 -6.59
N PHE A 256 23.65 2.29 -7.65
CA PHE A 256 24.05 1.55 -8.85
C PHE A 256 25.10 2.31 -9.68
N ALA A 257 24.96 3.63 -9.82
CA ALA A 257 25.98 4.45 -10.47
C ALA A 257 27.33 4.39 -9.75
N ALA A 258 27.32 4.53 -8.42
CA ALA A 258 28.52 4.39 -7.59
C ALA A 258 29.12 2.99 -7.69
N PHE A 259 28.30 1.94 -7.80
CA PHE A 259 28.79 0.58 -8.02
C PHE A 259 29.54 0.45 -9.34
N LEU A 260 29.01 0.99 -10.45
CA LEU A 260 29.68 0.95 -11.76
C LEU A 260 30.98 1.77 -11.76
N GLU A 261 30.99 2.91 -11.05
CA GLU A 261 32.19 3.74 -10.89
C GLU A 261 33.29 3.03 -10.10
N CYS A 262 32.94 2.44 -8.96
CA CYS A 262 33.90 1.74 -8.09
C CYS A 262 34.35 0.38 -8.66
N HIS A 263 33.54 -0.21 -9.54
CA HIS A 263 33.76 -1.56 -10.08
C HIS A 263 33.60 -1.58 -11.62
N PRO A 264 34.50 -0.91 -12.35
CA PRO A 264 34.44 -0.83 -13.83
C PRO A 264 34.43 -2.20 -14.51
N GLU A 265 34.97 -3.24 -13.87
CA GLU A 265 34.97 -4.61 -14.37
C GLU A 265 33.56 -5.22 -14.55
N TYR A 266 32.54 -4.61 -13.97
CA TYR A 266 31.11 -5.00 -14.15
C TYR A 266 30.41 -4.23 -15.26
N CYS A 267 31.00 -3.18 -15.81
CA CYS A 267 30.46 -2.51 -16.99
C CYS A 267 30.35 -3.51 -18.16
N GLY A 268 29.22 -3.53 -18.83
CA GLY A 268 28.92 -4.51 -19.88
C GLY A 268 28.56 -5.92 -19.37
N LYS A 269 28.45 -6.14 -18.04
CA LYS A 269 28.16 -7.47 -17.48
C LYS A 269 26.94 -7.50 -16.57
N VAL A 270 26.50 -6.36 -16.03
CA VAL A 270 25.39 -6.24 -15.08
C VAL A 270 24.38 -5.22 -15.58
N THR A 271 23.12 -5.56 -15.59
CA THR A 271 22.02 -4.65 -15.93
C THR A 271 21.06 -4.51 -14.74
N LEU A 272 20.71 -3.28 -14.41
CA LEU A 272 19.63 -2.99 -13.46
C LEU A 272 18.31 -2.85 -14.23
N ALA A 273 17.41 -3.83 -14.08
CA ALA A 273 16.04 -3.75 -14.59
C ALA A 273 15.14 -3.11 -13.53
N MET A 274 14.54 -1.99 -13.85
CA MET A 274 13.65 -1.25 -12.96
C MET A 274 12.23 -1.23 -13.52
N VAL A 275 11.31 -1.86 -12.81
CA VAL A 275 9.87 -1.79 -13.08
C VAL A 275 9.27 -0.80 -12.09
N ILE A 276 8.81 0.34 -12.59
CA ILE A 276 8.17 1.37 -11.77
C ILE A 276 6.73 1.54 -12.26
N VAL A 277 5.78 1.10 -11.45
CA VAL A 277 4.36 1.23 -11.78
C VAL A 277 3.88 2.63 -11.43
N PRO A 278 3.27 3.38 -12.38
CA PRO A 278 2.69 4.68 -12.11
C PRO A 278 1.75 4.68 -10.91
N SER A 279 1.82 5.70 -10.09
CA SER A 279 0.98 5.85 -8.91
C SER A 279 0.88 7.31 -8.52
N ARG A 280 -0.34 7.79 -8.25
CA ARG A 280 -0.59 9.14 -7.73
C ARG A 280 -0.05 10.27 -8.62
N ASP A 281 -0.12 10.12 -9.94
CA ASP A 281 0.47 11.02 -10.94
C ASP A 281 -0.05 12.47 -10.86
N HIS A 282 -1.18 12.69 -10.18
CA HIS A 282 -1.79 14.01 -9.95
C HIS A 282 -1.22 14.77 -8.73
N VAL A 283 -0.28 14.18 -7.99
CA VAL A 283 0.35 14.79 -6.83
C VAL A 283 1.72 15.35 -7.23
N ASP A 284 1.93 16.65 -7.07
CA ASP A 284 3.14 17.37 -7.53
C ASP A 284 4.46 16.69 -7.13
N SER A 285 4.57 16.24 -5.89
CA SER A 285 5.78 15.55 -5.40
C SER A 285 6.10 14.25 -6.14
N TYR A 286 5.10 13.57 -6.70
CA TYR A 286 5.29 12.36 -7.51
C TYR A 286 5.72 12.69 -8.94
N ALA A 287 5.17 13.76 -9.53
CA ALA A 287 5.59 14.26 -10.85
C ALA A 287 7.05 14.73 -10.81
N GLU A 288 7.45 15.46 -9.77
CA GLU A 288 8.84 15.87 -9.56
C GLU A 288 9.77 14.66 -9.38
N LEU A 289 9.34 13.65 -8.60
CA LEU A 289 10.11 12.44 -8.41
C LEU A 289 10.32 11.69 -9.73
N LYS A 290 9.27 11.59 -10.56
CA LYS A 290 9.34 10.97 -11.88
C LYS A 290 10.38 11.67 -12.78
N THR A 291 10.34 12.99 -12.84
CA THR A 291 11.30 13.79 -13.62
C THR A 291 12.74 13.52 -13.17
N LYS A 292 13.00 13.54 -11.86
CA LYS A 292 14.35 13.26 -11.33
C LYS A 292 14.83 11.83 -11.62
N ILE A 293 13.91 10.86 -11.59
CA ILE A 293 14.23 9.47 -11.96
C ILE A 293 14.64 9.39 -13.44
N ASP A 294 13.89 10.03 -14.34
CA ASP A 294 14.19 10.03 -15.77
C ASP A 294 15.54 10.70 -16.08
N GLU A 295 15.82 11.84 -15.43
CA GLU A 295 17.08 12.54 -15.55
C GLU A 295 18.26 11.67 -15.09
N GLU A 296 18.12 11.02 -13.94
CA GLU A 296 19.17 10.17 -13.37
C GLU A 296 19.44 8.94 -14.23
N ILE A 297 18.38 8.27 -14.72
CA ILE A 297 18.51 7.13 -15.64
C ILE A 297 19.19 7.58 -16.95
N GLY A 298 18.77 8.73 -17.49
CA GLY A 298 19.38 9.32 -18.68
C GLY A 298 20.87 9.59 -18.49
N SER A 299 21.26 10.13 -17.33
CA SER A 299 22.65 10.40 -16.96
C SER A 299 23.48 9.09 -16.89
N ILE A 300 23.00 8.09 -16.15
CA ILE A 300 23.70 6.81 -15.99
C ILE A 300 23.84 6.11 -17.35
N ASN A 301 22.76 6.04 -18.13
CA ASN A 301 22.79 5.39 -19.42
C ASN A 301 23.68 6.16 -20.41
N GLY A 302 23.63 7.49 -20.42
CA GLY A 302 24.50 8.31 -21.26
C GLY A 302 26.01 8.15 -20.95
N GLN A 303 26.33 7.93 -19.68
CA GLN A 303 27.73 7.78 -19.25
C GLN A 303 28.30 6.38 -19.52
N TYR A 304 27.51 5.32 -19.34
CA TYR A 304 28.03 3.95 -19.29
C TYR A 304 27.59 3.06 -20.46
N SER A 305 26.52 3.39 -21.22
CA SER A 305 26.03 2.52 -22.30
C SER A 305 27.07 2.28 -23.38
N THR A 306 27.03 1.06 -23.94
CA THR A 306 27.73 0.69 -25.15
C THR A 306 26.72 0.31 -26.24
N MET A 307 27.19 -0.03 -27.44
CA MET A 307 26.29 -0.46 -28.54
C MET A 307 25.49 -1.73 -28.20
N ASP A 308 26.03 -2.60 -27.35
CA ASP A 308 25.46 -3.91 -27.03
C ASP A 308 24.93 -3.99 -25.58
N TRP A 309 25.04 -2.92 -24.80
CA TRP A 309 24.65 -2.94 -23.39
C TRP A 309 24.12 -1.60 -22.89
N THR A 310 23.02 -1.67 -22.14
CA THR A 310 22.42 -0.54 -21.41
C THR A 310 22.40 -0.86 -19.92
N PRO A 311 23.05 -0.03 -19.07
CA PRO A 311 23.17 -0.31 -17.64
C PRO A 311 21.83 -0.34 -16.91
N VAL A 312 20.91 0.58 -17.22
CA VAL A 312 19.59 0.66 -16.59
C VAL A 312 18.51 0.45 -17.65
N CYS A 313 17.82 -0.69 -17.58
CA CYS A 313 16.60 -0.95 -18.33
C CYS A 313 15.38 -0.51 -17.49
N TYR A 314 14.68 0.51 -17.96
CA TYR A 314 13.59 1.17 -17.21
C TYR A 314 12.24 0.96 -17.87
N PHE A 315 11.26 0.50 -17.08
CA PHE A 315 9.89 0.28 -17.49
C PHE A 315 8.93 1.07 -16.60
N TYR A 316 8.29 2.10 -17.17
CA TYR A 316 7.32 2.93 -16.44
C TYR A 316 5.89 2.47 -16.72
N HIS A 317 5.61 1.21 -16.43
CA HIS A 317 4.30 0.57 -16.53
C HIS A 317 4.26 -0.73 -15.72
N GLY A 318 3.06 -1.25 -15.47
CA GLY A 318 2.88 -2.58 -14.90
C GLY A 318 3.09 -3.69 -15.95
N PHE A 319 3.51 -4.85 -15.49
CA PHE A 319 3.59 -6.08 -16.27
C PHE A 319 2.49 -7.06 -15.88
N SER A 320 2.15 -8.00 -16.77
CA SER A 320 1.30 -9.13 -16.41
C SER A 320 1.99 -10.01 -15.36
N PHE A 321 1.20 -10.85 -14.69
CA PHE A 321 1.75 -11.78 -13.69
C PHE A 321 2.83 -12.67 -14.31
N GLU A 322 2.60 -13.19 -15.53
CA GLU A 322 3.51 -14.08 -16.23
C GLU A 322 4.84 -13.40 -16.57
N GLU A 323 4.80 -12.14 -17.00
CA GLU A 323 5.98 -11.35 -17.32
C GLU A 323 6.77 -10.97 -16.07
N LEU A 324 6.06 -10.57 -15.00
CA LEU A 324 6.70 -10.23 -13.73
C LEU A 324 7.38 -11.44 -13.10
N VAL A 325 6.71 -12.59 -13.07
CA VAL A 325 7.30 -13.84 -12.57
C VAL A 325 8.49 -14.28 -13.45
N ALA A 326 8.43 -14.06 -14.77
CA ALA A 326 9.56 -14.35 -15.64
C ALA A 326 10.79 -13.50 -15.27
N MET A 327 10.59 -12.21 -14.92
CA MET A 327 11.68 -11.34 -14.43
C MET A 327 12.23 -11.85 -13.09
N TYR A 328 11.37 -12.22 -12.14
CA TYR A 328 11.82 -12.82 -10.87
C TYR A 328 12.64 -14.09 -11.08
N TYR A 329 12.20 -14.95 -12.01
CA TYR A 329 12.85 -16.22 -12.27
C TYR A 329 14.25 -16.08 -12.89
N ILE A 330 14.50 -15.06 -13.72
CA ILE A 330 15.78 -14.85 -14.39
C ILE A 330 16.72 -13.91 -13.64
N ALA A 331 16.20 -13.14 -12.67
CA ALA A 331 17.01 -12.20 -11.92
C ALA A 331 18.07 -12.95 -11.08
N ASP A 332 19.31 -12.45 -11.10
CA ASP A 332 20.38 -12.92 -10.22
C ASP A 332 20.25 -12.30 -8.82
N VAL A 333 19.73 -11.07 -8.75
CA VAL A 333 19.55 -10.32 -7.50
C VAL A 333 18.22 -9.55 -7.54
N ALA A 334 17.41 -9.67 -6.50
CA ALA A 334 16.28 -8.77 -6.25
C ALA A 334 16.75 -7.61 -5.34
N LEU A 335 16.64 -6.38 -5.83
CA LEU A 335 17.08 -5.19 -5.11
C LEU A 335 15.89 -4.43 -4.52
N VAL A 336 15.59 -4.69 -3.26
CA VAL A 336 14.47 -4.11 -2.51
C VAL A 336 15.04 -3.21 -1.41
N THR A 337 15.02 -1.89 -1.65
CA THR A 337 15.67 -0.91 -0.77
C THR A 337 14.75 0.29 -0.46
N PRO A 338 13.53 0.06 0.07
CA PRO A 338 12.69 1.17 0.48
C PRO A 338 13.35 1.95 1.63
N LEU A 339 13.19 3.26 1.65
CA LEU A 339 13.61 4.10 2.78
C LEU A 339 12.74 3.83 4.00
N ARG A 340 11.45 3.59 3.78
CA ARG A 340 10.49 3.13 4.76
C ARG A 340 9.30 2.46 4.09
N ASP A 341 8.87 1.33 4.63
CA ASP A 341 7.71 0.58 4.14
C ASP A 341 6.96 -0.08 5.30
N GLY A 342 5.67 -0.34 5.12
CA GLY A 342 4.89 -1.12 6.07
C GLY A 342 5.30 -2.59 6.04
N MET A 343 5.18 -3.19 4.87
CA MET A 343 5.65 -4.53 4.52
C MET A 343 5.83 -4.60 3.00
N ASN A 344 7.04 -4.81 2.54
CA ASN A 344 7.31 -4.98 1.13
C ASN A 344 7.00 -6.42 0.72
N LEU A 345 5.92 -6.61 -0.05
CA LEU A 345 5.51 -7.94 -0.50
C LEU A 345 6.37 -8.47 -1.64
N VAL A 346 6.93 -7.59 -2.48
CA VAL A 346 7.87 -7.99 -3.55
C VAL A 346 9.08 -8.76 -2.99
N ALA A 347 9.52 -8.40 -1.78
CA ALA A 347 10.60 -9.14 -1.10
C ALA A 347 10.20 -10.56 -0.67
N LYS A 348 8.93 -10.92 -0.76
CA LYS A 348 8.39 -12.25 -0.41
C LYS A 348 7.98 -13.05 -1.65
N GLU A 349 7.81 -12.38 -2.78
CA GLU A 349 7.50 -12.96 -4.08
C GLU A 349 8.72 -13.63 -4.71
#